data_73d014f1c5ad3847cc284160441aac3f
#
_entry.id   73d014f1c5ad3847cc284160441aac3f
#
_cell.length_a   1.000
_cell.length_b   1.000
_cell.length_c   1.000
_cell.angle_alpha   90.00
_cell.angle_beta   90.00
_cell.angle_gamma   90.00
#
_symmetry.space_group_name_H-M   'P 1'
#
loop_
_entity.id
_entity.type
_entity.pdbx_description
1 polymer ?
#
loop_
_entity_poly.entity_id
_entity_poly.type
_entity_poly.pdbx_seq_one_letter_code
_entity_poly.pdbx_strand_id
1 'polypeptide(L)'
;MPSESRRRHSFKSARRAMGFDKMEFQFYNESMKKGIIAVIFLSVLLSFVHPVNVSILPYGINVHQVDNDVLQKVVDAGIKWIRTGANWSAVEINKGSFDWHQVDRVVDFADSHDLSILFVIAYTPGWANNNKGFDYPPDNVSDWENFVRTTVNRYKNKVKYWDIWNEPNSLDFFAQGKDVFVEKIFLPAAKVIRSADPSAFIVGPGLAHLNSLNAEWYFWLKYILTECSDYIDIVSHHIYKNEGVYYIYELLEIGEALLPSVQSIIEETGHGSKPFWITETGWDTLEFSENVQAERYLEMLQKRREKNYPDKIFFYEIIDDPAPGIDPWGILRSNRSEKPAYNVYKDFIAGLYPHNGNGGDDNGGVGKKKCYAEETLKSPRASERSQVLSNLRHLRDTLNYFSPAAQKLTRIYYQFNHQFLKLALSDSRIYRLGLELINKSHRLITKNRDGLLSQTLDTDMISKAGDLIALLKEKKTSESFKAAVTRAEAQLKLLKKTSLFDFLLHLDREYPRNTRNTRKK
;
A
#
# COMPACT_ATOMS: atom_id res chain seq x y z
N MET A 1 -1.58 -29.05 40.97
CA MET A 1 -1.37 -27.59 41.05
C MET A 1 -0.13 -27.29 41.83
N PRO A 2 0.95 -26.75 41.27
CA PRO A 2 2.09 -26.31 42.07
C PRO A 2 1.80 -24.93 42.64
N SER A 3 1.96 -24.80 43.94
CA SER A 3 1.59 -23.64 44.75
C SER A 3 2.36 -22.37 44.37
N GLU A 4 1.70 -21.24 44.60
CA GLU A 4 2.20 -19.88 44.41
C GLU A 4 3.59 -19.61 45.03
N SER A 5 3.99 -20.40 46.00
CA SER A 5 5.30 -20.35 46.66
C SER A 5 6.48 -20.68 45.75
N ARG A 6 6.35 -21.60 44.77
CA ARG A 6 7.42 -21.96 43.84
C ARG A 6 7.70 -20.87 42.79
N ARG A 7 6.70 -20.09 42.40
CA ARG A 7 6.90 -18.97 41.47
C ARG A 7 7.63 -17.79 42.11
N ARG A 8 7.40 -17.54 43.40
CA ARG A 8 8.13 -16.50 44.16
C ARG A 8 9.60 -16.84 44.41
N HIS A 9 9.94 -18.12 44.50
CA HIS A 9 11.34 -18.56 44.68
C HIS A 9 12.16 -18.47 43.38
N SER A 10 11.57 -18.81 42.24
CA SER A 10 12.20 -18.65 40.91
C SER A 10 12.52 -17.20 40.57
N PHE A 11 11.61 -16.28 40.93
CA PHE A 11 11.84 -14.83 40.72
C PHE A 11 12.92 -14.26 41.65
N LYS A 12 13.06 -14.78 42.87
CA LYS A 12 14.12 -14.35 43.80
C LYS A 12 15.52 -14.86 43.40
N SER A 13 15.61 -16.03 42.76
CA SER A 13 16.89 -16.58 42.29
C SER A 13 17.43 -15.87 41.07
N ALA A 14 16.53 -15.47 40.12
CA ALA A 14 16.89 -14.66 38.96
C ALA A 14 17.37 -13.24 39.36
N ARG A 15 16.81 -12.69 40.45
CA ARG A 15 17.25 -11.39 41.01
C ARG A 15 18.66 -11.38 41.55
N ARG A 16 19.14 -12.52 42.11
CA ARG A 16 20.50 -12.63 42.67
C ARG A 16 21.59 -12.82 41.62
N ALA A 17 21.21 -13.30 40.43
CA ALA A 17 22.17 -13.55 39.35
C ALA A 17 22.55 -12.31 38.53
N MET A 18 21.78 -11.20 38.61
CA MET A 18 21.98 -10.00 37.79
C MET A 18 22.59 -8.78 38.51
N GLY A 19 23.01 -8.90 39.82
CA GLY A 19 23.88 -7.94 40.50
C GLY A 19 23.42 -6.47 40.59
N PHE A 20 22.12 -6.20 40.42
CA PHE A 20 21.58 -4.82 40.50
C PHE A 20 21.17 -4.46 41.92
N ASP A 21 21.68 -3.33 42.40
CA ASP A 21 21.39 -2.76 43.71
C ASP A 21 19.91 -2.30 43.78
N LYS A 22 19.28 -2.39 44.95
CA LYS A 22 17.87 -2.07 45.17
C LYS A 22 17.52 -0.63 44.74
N MET A 23 18.44 0.29 44.81
CA MET A 23 18.28 1.70 44.50
C MET A 23 18.24 1.92 42.96
N GLU A 24 19.12 1.25 42.20
CA GLU A 24 19.11 1.29 40.74
C GLU A 24 17.85 0.65 40.15
N PHE A 25 17.35 -0.44 40.73
CA PHE A 25 16.12 -1.08 40.28
C PHE A 25 14.87 -0.23 40.56
N GLN A 26 14.88 0.59 41.62
CA GLN A 26 13.80 1.52 41.92
C GLN A 26 13.82 2.74 40.96
N PHE A 27 14.99 3.26 40.62
CA PHE A 27 15.21 4.31 39.63
C PHE A 27 14.87 3.83 38.22
N TYR A 28 15.29 2.62 37.85
CA TYR A 28 14.97 2.01 36.57
C TYR A 28 13.47 1.77 36.42
N ASN A 29 12.78 1.33 37.48
CA ASN A 29 11.34 1.13 37.51
C ASN A 29 10.54 2.44 37.41
N GLU A 30 10.99 3.52 38.04
CA GLU A 30 10.35 4.84 37.95
C GLU A 30 10.59 5.48 36.58
N SER A 31 11.78 5.33 36.01
CA SER A 31 12.10 5.79 34.67
C SER A 31 11.34 5.01 33.59
N MET A 32 11.24 3.69 33.73
CA MET A 32 10.40 2.85 32.86
C MET A 32 8.94 3.24 32.92
N LYS A 33 8.39 3.53 34.11
CA LYS A 33 6.98 3.92 34.29
C LYS A 33 6.62 5.18 33.52
N LYS A 34 7.48 6.19 33.50
CA LYS A 34 7.20 7.51 32.93
C LYS A 34 7.27 7.56 31.39
N GLY A 35 8.13 6.78 30.78
CA GLY A 35 8.30 6.76 29.32
C GLY A 35 7.30 5.87 28.56
N ILE A 36 6.88 4.78 29.15
CA ILE A 36 5.79 3.98 28.59
C ILE A 36 4.48 4.78 28.48
N ILE A 37 4.23 5.82 29.32
CA ILE A 37 3.05 6.73 29.26
C ILE A 37 3.03 7.61 28.03
N ALA A 38 4.14 8.28 27.78
CA ALA A 38 4.30 9.07 26.58
C ALA A 38 4.03 8.21 25.34
N VAL A 39 4.47 6.96 25.41
CA VAL A 39 4.44 6.00 24.32
C VAL A 39 3.06 5.42 24.03
N ILE A 40 2.23 5.14 25.04
CA ILE A 40 0.85 4.63 24.80
C ILE A 40 -0.10 5.77 24.45
N PHE A 41 0.03 6.90 25.11
CA PHE A 41 -0.71 8.09 24.72
C PHE A 41 -0.30 8.52 23.30
N LEU A 42 0.98 8.37 22.98
CA LEU A 42 1.54 8.53 21.66
C LEU A 42 1.00 7.51 20.68
N SER A 43 0.89 6.23 21.06
CA SER A 43 0.32 5.19 20.21
C SER A 43 -1.18 5.38 20.00
N VAL A 44 -1.91 5.87 21.01
CA VAL A 44 -3.33 6.23 20.87
C VAL A 44 -3.47 7.50 20.05
N LEU A 45 -2.60 8.49 20.19
CA LEU A 45 -2.60 9.72 19.38
C LEU A 45 -1.98 9.51 18.00
N LEU A 46 -0.95 8.68 17.88
CA LEU A 46 -0.41 8.25 16.59
C LEU A 46 -1.37 7.30 15.88
N SER A 47 -2.24 6.66 16.64
CA SER A 47 -3.44 6.02 16.09
C SER A 47 -4.36 7.04 15.41
N PHE A 48 -4.27 8.31 15.71
CA PHE A 48 -5.09 9.36 15.12
C PHE A 48 -4.36 10.18 14.04
N VAL A 49 -3.06 10.05 13.89
CA VAL A 49 -2.31 10.81 12.90
C VAL A 49 -1.31 9.90 12.21
N HIS A 50 -1.78 9.16 11.23
CA HIS A 50 -0.86 8.68 10.23
C HIS A 50 -0.57 9.85 9.29
N PRO A 51 0.72 10.09 8.96
CA PRO A 51 0.99 10.63 7.64
C PRO A 51 0.26 9.70 6.68
N VAL A 52 -0.36 10.25 5.66
CA VAL A 52 -0.84 9.46 4.54
C VAL A 52 0.23 8.42 4.32
N ASN A 53 -0.10 7.16 4.60
CA ASN A 53 0.86 6.09 4.34
C ASN A 53 1.02 6.12 2.84
N VAL A 54 2.14 6.66 2.34
CA VAL A 54 2.36 6.89 0.92
C VAL A 54 2.32 5.55 0.16
N SER A 55 2.47 4.41 0.86
CA SER A 55 2.22 3.08 0.33
C SER A 55 0.73 2.78 0.05
N ILE A 56 -0.19 3.64 0.53
CA ILE A 56 -1.64 3.53 0.31
C ILE A 56 -2.11 4.39 -0.87
N LEU A 57 -1.25 5.26 -1.43
CA LEU A 57 -1.65 6.01 -2.61
C LEU A 57 -2.02 5.02 -3.72
N PRO A 58 -3.22 5.18 -4.31
CA PRO A 58 -3.76 4.21 -5.28
C PRO A 58 -3.17 4.38 -6.68
N TYR A 59 -2.00 5.00 -6.77
CA TYR A 59 -1.37 5.39 -8.04
C TYR A 59 -0.01 4.72 -8.16
N GLY A 60 0.19 4.02 -9.26
CA GLY A 60 1.42 3.35 -9.63
C GLY A 60 1.83 3.66 -11.06
N ILE A 61 2.98 3.15 -11.46
CA ILE A 61 3.49 3.29 -12.81
C ILE A 61 4.14 2.00 -13.28
N ASN A 62 3.99 1.68 -14.56
CA ASN A 62 4.68 0.57 -15.18
C ASN A 62 6.14 0.91 -15.39
N VAL A 63 7.01 -0.04 -15.04
CA VAL A 63 8.46 0.09 -15.11
C VAL A 63 9.02 -1.18 -15.74
N HIS A 64 9.59 -1.07 -16.90
CA HIS A 64 10.27 -2.19 -17.54
C HIS A 64 11.72 -2.32 -17.05
N GLN A 65 12.63 -2.83 -17.83
CA GLN A 65 14.04 -3.02 -17.45
C GLN A 65 14.81 -1.70 -17.45
N VAL A 66 14.51 -0.82 -16.47
CA VAL A 66 15.12 0.50 -16.33
C VAL A 66 16.25 0.50 -15.30
N ASP A 67 17.20 1.40 -15.44
CA ASP A 67 18.27 1.58 -14.46
C ASP A 67 17.83 2.34 -13.19
N ASN A 68 18.73 2.44 -12.22
CA ASN A 68 18.43 3.06 -10.93
C ASN A 68 18.16 4.57 -11.04
N ASP A 69 18.69 5.27 -12.05
CA ASP A 69 18.44 6.70 -12.23
C ASP A 69 16.98 6.95 -12.63
N VAL A 70 16.41 6.07 -13.47
CA VAL A 70 14.99 6.12 -13.83
C VAL A 70 14.11 5.71 -12.65
N LEU A 71 14.51 4.69 -11.88
CA LEU A 71 13.81 4.32 -10.64
C LEU A 71 13.84 5.45 -9.61
N GLN A 72 14.94 6.21 -9.53
CA GLN A 72 15.03 7.39 -8.67
C GLN A 72 13.99 8.45 -9.08
N LYS A 73 13.72 8.62 -10.38
CA LYS A 73 12.64 9.51 -10.85
C LYS A 73 11.26 9.08 -10.35
N VAL A 74 10.99 7.78 -10.22
CA VAL A 74 9.75 7.26 -9.60
C VAL A 74 9.66 7.71 -8.13
N VAL A 75 10.76 7.57 -7.40
CA VAL A 75 10.85 8.02 -5.99
C VAL A 75 10.68 9.53 -5.87
N ASP A 76 11.36 10.30 -6.74
CA ASP A 76 11.32 11.77 -6.75
C ASP A 76 9.93 12.33 -7.09
N ALA A 77 9.15 11.59 -7.87
CA ALA A 77 7.75 11.89 -8.14
C ALA A 77 6.81 11.54 -6.99
N GLY A 78 7.32 10.88 -5.92
CA GLY A 78 6.51 10.43 -4.79
C GLY A 78 5.63 9.21 -5.09
N ILE A 79 5.82 8.55 -6.24
CA ILE A 79 5.12 7.33 -6.62
C ILE A 79 5.56 6.19 -5.70
N LYS A 80 4.62 5.36 -5.24
CA LYS A 80 4.89 4.29 -4.26
C LYS A 80 4.58 2.89 -4.77
N TRP A 81 4.08 2.78 -5.97
CA TRP A 81 3.81 1.52 -6.62
C TRP A 81 4.45 1.46 -7.99
N ILE A 82 5.14 0.36 -8.25
CA ILE A 82 5.62 0.03 -9.59
C ILE A 82 5.02 -1.30 -10.04
N ARG A 83 4.73 -1.43 -11.33
CA ARG A 83 4.45 -2.70 -11.97
C ARG A 83 5.65 -3.06 -12.82
N THR A 84 6.26 -4.19 -12.52
CA THR A 84 7.46 -4.74 -13.17
C THR A 84 7.42 -6.25 -13.04
N GLY A 85 8.40 -6.99 -13.55
CA GLY A 85 8.37 -8.43 -13.39
C GLY A 85 9.58 -9.17 -13.96
N ALA A 86 9.40 -10.48 -14.09
CA ALA A 86 10.36 -11.38 -14.67
C ALA A 86 9.77 -12.05 -15.92
N ASN A 87 10.38 -11.79 -17.06
CA ASN A 87 10.13 -12.54 -18.28
C ASN A 87 10.88 -13.87 -18.17
N TRP A 88 10.17 -14.99 -18.07
CA TRP A 88 10.78 -16.32 -17.97
C TRP A 88 11.77 -16.58 -19.11
N SER A 89 11.38 -16.20 -20.34
CA SER A 89 12.23 -16.32 -21.52
C SER A 89 13.56 -15.55 -21.44
N ALA A 90 13.63 -14.50 -20.65
CA ALA A 90 14.85 -13.70 -20.45
C ALA A 90 15.65 -14.17 -19.23
N VAL A 91 14.97 -14.62 -18.17
CA VAL A 91 15.60 -15.04 -16.92
C VAL A 91 16.18 -16.45 -17.01
N GLU A 92 15.52 -17.39 -17.70
CA GLU A 92 15.94 -18.79 -17.85
C GLU A 92 16.12 -19.14 -19.33
N ILE A 93 17.11 -18.52 -19.96
CA ILE A 93 17.41 -18.74 -21.39
C ILE A 93 17.76 -20.21 -21.65
N ASN A 94 18.46 -20.87 -20.75
CA ASN A 94 18.73 -22.29 -20.77
C ASN A 94 18.14 -22.95 -19.52
N LYS A 95 17.52 -24.11 -19.69
CA LYS A 95 16.85 -24.83 -18.60
C LYS A 95 17.75 -25.02 -17.38
N GLY A 96 17.30 -24.54 -16.22
CA GLY A 96 18.00 -24.63 -14.95
C GLY A 96 19.08 -23.54 -14.73
N SER A 97 19.31 -22.65 -15.71
CA SER A 97 20.26 -21.55 -15.59
C SER A 97 19.53 -20.21 -15.56
N PHE A 98 19.51 -19.57 -14.39
CA PHE A 98 18.75 -18.35 -14.14
C PHE A 98 19.66 -17.12 -14.07
N ASP A 99 19.37 -16.10 -14.85
CA ASP A 99 19.98 -14.77 -14.71
C ASP A 99 18.96 -13.79 -14.08
N TRP A 100 19.15 -13.51 -12.80
CA TRP A 100 18.30 -12.61 -12.03
C TRP A 100 18.82 -11.18 -11.94
N HIS A 101 19.99 -10.89 -12.51
CA HIS A 101 20.70 -9.63 -12.28
C HIS A 101 19.82 -8.38 -12.48
N GLN A 102 19.06 -8.33 -13.57
CA GLN A 102 18.19 -7.18 -13.87
C GLN A 102 16.98 -7.12 -12.92
N VAL A 103 16.38 -8.27 -12.62
CA VAL A 103 15.22 -8.35 -11.72
C VAL A 103 15.62 -8.02 -10.30
N ASP A 104 16.73 -8.59 -9.80
CA ASP A 104 17.29 -8.30 -8.48
C ASP A 104 17.50 -6.81 -8.30
N ARG A 105 18.12 -6.14 -9.25
CA ARG A 105 18.40 -4.71 -9.20
C ARG A 105 17.14 -3.87 -9.00
N VAL A 106 16.07 -4.16 -9.73
CA VAL A 106 14.80 -3.43 -9.61
C VAL A 106 14.12 -3.74 -8.27
N VAL A 107 14.08 -5.01 -7.86
CA VAL A 107 13.46 -5.44 -6.60
C VAL A 107 14.23 -4.89 -5.40
N ASP A 108 15.56 -4.92 -5.42
CA ASP A 108 16.40 -4.41 -4.33
C ASP A 108 16.29 -2.89 -4.22
N PHE A 109 16.26 -2.19 -5.36
CA PHE A 109 16.00 -0.75 -5.37
C PHE A 109 14.64 -0.42 -4.77
N ALA A 110 13.58 -1.12 -5.19
CA ALA A 110 12.23 -0.90 -4.70
C ALA A 110 12.13 -1.14 -3.19
N ASP A 111 12.70 -2.23 -2.68
CA ASP A 111 12.74 -2.56 -1.27
C ASP A 111 13.47 -1.50 -0.44
N SER A 112 14.63 -1.01 -0.93
CA SER A 112 15.41 0.04 -0.25
C SER A 112 14.76 1.43 -0.24
N HIS A 113 13.75 1.66 -1.10
CA HIS A 113 13.05 2.95 -1.23
C HIS A 113 11.56 2.90 -0.85
N ASP A 114 11.12 1.84 -0.15
CA ASP A 114 9.72 1.63 0.25
C ASP A 114 8.74 1.69 -0.93
N LEU A 115 9.12 1.14 -2.10
CA LEU A 115 8.23 0.97 -3.23
C LEU A 115 7.55 -0.40 -3.15
N SER A 116 6.24 -0.42 -3.29
CA SER A 116 5.48 -1.66 -3.46
C SER A 116 5.54 -2.13 -4.90
N ILE A 117 5.62 -3.44 -5.10
CA ILE A 117 5.73 -4.04 -6.44
C ILE A 117 4.47 -4.86 -6.74
N LEU A 118 3.85 -4.59 -7.89
CA LEU A 118 3.02 -5.54 -8.62
C LEU A 118 3.94 -6.29 -9.59
N PHE A 119 4.18 -7.57 -9.32
CA PHE A 119 5.20 -8.35 -10.01
C PHE A 119 4.59 -9.29 -11.05
N VAL A 120 4.85 -9.02 -12.31
CA VAL A 120 4.39 -9.84 -13.45
C VAL A 120 5.33 -11.02 -13.66
N ILE A 121 4.76 -12.22 -13.84
CA ILE A 121 5.49 -13.43 -14.26
C ILE A 121 4.91 -13.88 -15.58
N ALA A 122 5.70 -13.88 -16.66
CA ALA A 122 5.21 -14.16 -18.00
C ALA A 122 6.28 -14.72 -18.96
N TYR A 123 5.83 -15.19 -20.11
CA TYR A 123 6.57 -15.45 -21.36
C TYR A 123 7.49 -16.67 -21.33
N THR A 124 7.12 -17.66 -22.13
CA THR A 124 7.78 -18.97 -22.19
C THR A 124 9.11 -18.89 -22.95
N PRO A 125 10.21 -19.45 -22.43
CA PRO A 125 11.45 -19.58 -23.19
C PRO A 125 11.36 -20.65 -24.28
N GLY A 126 12.13 -20.47 -25.35
CA GLY A 126 12.09 -21.37 -26.52
C GLY A 126 12.35 -22.84 -26.19
N TRP A 127 13.25 -23.12 -25.23
CA TRP A 127 13.54 -24.50 -24.82
C TRP A 127 12.32 -25.22 -24.18
N ALA A 128 11.39 -24.46 -23.58
CA ALA A 128 10.24 -25.04 -22.89
C ALA A 128 9.05 -25.35 -23.81
N ASN A 129 9.04 -24.84 -25.06
CA ASN A 129 7.94 -24.99 -26.01
C ASN A 129 8.38 -25.27 -27.45
N ASN A 130 9.57 -25.85 -27.64
CA ASN A 130 10.12 -26.19 -28.95
C ASN A 130 10.24 -24.98 -29.90
N ASN A 131 10.61 -23.81 -29.36
CA ASN A 131 10.79 -22.53 -30.08
C ASN A 131 9.53 -22.05 -30.85
N LYS A 132 8.34 -22.30 -30.31
CA LYS A 132 7.08 -21.81 -30.90
C LYS A 132 6.88 -20.29 -30.73
N GLY A 133 7.57 -19.66 -29.78
CA GLY A 133 7.46 -18.25 -29.42
C GLY A 133 7.22 -18.07 -27.92
N PHE A 134 7.53 -16.89 -27.42
CA PHE A 134 7.36 -16.56 -25.99
C PHE A 134 5.89 -16.52 -25.57
N ASP A 135 5.00 -16.31 -26.51
CA ASP A 135 3.55 -16.21 -26.43
C ASP A 135 2.83 -17.60 -26.38
N TYR A 136 3.53 -18.70 -26.63
CA TYR A 136 3.00 -20.04 -26.48
C TYR A 136 3.24 -20.61 -25.08
N PRO A 137 2.29 -21.38 -24.52
CA PRO A 137 2.50 -22.06 -23.26
C PRO A 137 3.62 -23.10 -23.36
N PRO A 138 4.21 -23.52 -22.23
CA PRO A 138 5.19 -24.60 -22.23
C PRO A 138 4.56 -25.93 -22.61
N ASP A 139 5.32 -26.80 -23.26
CA ASP A 139 4.90 -28.16 -23.57
C ASP A 139 4.74 -28.98 -22.28
N ASN A 140 5.59 -28.73 -21.27
CA ASN A 140 5.51 -29.34 -19.94
C ASN A 140 5.21 -28.27 -18.87
N VAL A 141 4.02 -28.30 -18.28
CA VAL A 141 3.55 -27.35 -17.27
C VAL A 141 4.45 -27.32 -16.02
N SER A 142 5.10 -28.45 -15.67
CA SER A 142 5.97 -28.48 -14.50
C SER A 142 7.22 -27.60 -14.63
N ASP A 143 7.65 -27.26 -15.84
CA ASP A 143 8.75 -26.31 -16.07
C ASP A 143 8.30 -24.88 -15.72
N TRP A 144 7.06 -24.51 -16.06
CA TRP A 144 6.43 -23.26 -15.63
C TRP A 144 6.26 -23.19 -14.12
N GLU A 145 5.72 -24.23 -13.51
CA GLU A 145 5.58 -24.32 -12.05
C GLU A 145 6.91 -24.17 -11.33
N ASN A 146 7.99 -24.76 -11.88
CA ASN A 146 9.33 -24.62 -11.32
C ASN A 146 9.85 -23.19 -11.39
N PHE A 147 9.67 -22.51 -12.53
CA PHE A 147 10.04 -21.10 -12.69
C PHE A 147 9.27 -20.21 -11.71
N VAL A 148 7.95 -20.36 -11.64
CA VAL A 148 7.10 -19.60 -10.69
C VAL A 148 7.56 -19.84 -9.25
N ARG A 149 7.78 -21.08 -8.85
CA ARG A 149 8.25 -21.46 -7.51
C ARG A 149 9.60 -20.80 -7.18
N THR A 150 10.53 -20.86 -8.13
CA THR A 150 11.86 -20.28 -7.97
C THR A 150 11.78 -18.76 -7.81
N THR A 151 10.97 -18.10 -8.64
CA THR A 151 10.73 -16.65 -8.59
C THR A 151 10.09 -16.22 -7.27
N VAL A 152 9.01 -16.89 -6.86
CA VAL A 152 8.30 -16.56 -5.61
C VAL A 152 9.21 -16.78 -4.40
N ASN A 153 9.92 -17.91 -4.32
CA ASN A 153 10.84 -18.16 -3.22
C ASN A 153 11.97 -17.14 -3.14
N ARG A 154 12.43 -16.62 -4.28
CA ARG A 154 13.46 -15.57 -4.32
C ARG A 154 12.96 -14.25 -3.76
N TYR A 155 11.72 -13.84 -4.09
CA TYR A 155 11.24 -12.49 -3.84
C TYR A 155 10.12 -12.36 -2.80
N LYS A 156 9.56 -13.44 -2.24
CA LYS A 156 8.39 -13.41 -1.32
C LYS A 156 8.56 -12.53 -0.08
N ASN A 157 9.79 -12.21 0.32
CA ASN A 157 10.05 -11.31 1.45
C ASN A 157 9.95 -9.82 1.05
N LYS A 158 10.03 -9.49 -0.24
CA LYS A 158 10.03 -8.14 -0.82
C LYS A 158 8.81 -7.87 -1.70
N VAL A 159 8.26 -8.91 -2.31
CA VAL A 159 7.10 -8.88 -3.21
C VAL A 159 5.92 -9.62 -2.59
N LYS A 160 4.74 -8.99 -2.62
CA LYS A 160 3.50 -9.58 -2.10
C LYS A 160 2.38 -9.68 -3.12
N TYR A 161 2.48 -8.94 -4.24
CA TYR A 161 1.45 -8.88 -5.28
C TYR A 161 1.99 -9.47 -6.56
N TRP A 162 1.36 -10.55 -7.04
CA TRP A 162 1.81 -11.34 -8.17
C TRP A 162 0.78 -11.29 -9.28
N ASP A 163 1.18 -10.83 -10.45
CA ASP A 163 0.37 -10.75 -11.68
C ASP A 163 0.78 -11.89 -12.61
N ILE A 164 -0.17 -12.75 -12.97
CA ILE A 164 0.11 -13.96 -13.75
C ILE A 164 -0.13 -13.69 -15.21
N TRP A 165 0.93 -13.53 -15.97
CA TRP A 165 0.95 -13.19 -17.39
C TRP A 165 0.61 -11.72 -17.67
N ASN A 166 0.64 -11.36 -18.97
CA ASN A 166 0.27 -10.06 -19.48
C ASN A 166 -0.67 -10.23 -20.67
N GLU A 167 -1.84 -9.60 -20.64
CA GLU A 167 -2.82 -9.54 -21.74
C GLU A 167 -3.05 -10.88 -22.46
N PRO A 168 -3.40 -11.96 -21.75
CA PRO A 168 -3.48 -13.30 -22.37
C PRO A 168 -4.60 -13.44 -23.41
N ASN A 169 -5.48 -12.45 -23.55
CA ASN A 169 -6.48 -12.38 -24.60
C ASN A 169 -5.98 -11.71 -25.89
N SER A 170 -4.77 -11.15 -25.90
CA SER A 170 -4.10 -10.66 -27.11
C SER A 170 -3.20 -11.73 -27.70
N LEU A 171 -3.32 -11.95 -29.03
CA LEU A 171 -2.45 -12.90 -29.75
C LEU A 171 -0.97 -12.46 -29.77
N ASP A 172 -0.70 -11.19 -29.51
CA ASP A 172 0.68 -10.68 -29.39
C ASP A 172 1.38 -11.18 -28.12
N PHE A 173 0.61 -11.60 -27.12
CA PHE A 173 1.12 -12.02 -25.82
C PHE A 173 0.75 -13.45 -25.44
N PHE A 174 -0.32 -14.03 -26.02
CA PHE A 174 -0.68 -15.42 -25.81
C PHE A 174 -1.42 -16.01 -27.02
N ALA A 175 -0.77 -16.93 -27.72
CA ALA A 175 -1.22 -17.47 -29.01
C ALA A 175 -2.25 -18.62 -28.90
N GLN A 176 -2.92 -18.79 -27.73
CA GLN A 176 -3.89 -19.86 -27.47
C GLN A 176 -5.17 -19.29 -26.84
N GLY A 177 -6.18 -20.13 -26.65
CA GLY A 177 -7.46 -19.75 -26.05
C GLY A 177 -7.43 -19.65 -24.52
N LYS A 178 -8.50 -19.07 -23.96
CA LYS A 178 -8.68 -18.86 -22.52
C LYS A 178 -8.65 -20.14 -21.67
N ASP A 179 -9.14 -21.25 -22.24
CA ASP A 179 -9.10 -22.59 -21.63
C ASP A 179 -7.67 -23.08 -21.42
N VAL A 180 -6.84 -22.96 -22.46
CA VAL A 180 -5.41 -23.32 -22.39
C VAL A 180 -4.66 -22.38 -21.44
N PHE A 181 -4.99 -21.09 -21.43
CA PHE A 181 -4.41 -20.13 -20.48
C PHE A 181 -4.70 -20.52 -19.03
N VAL A 182 -5.95 -20.82 -18.72
CA VAL A 182 -6.34 -21.23 -17.37
C VAL A 182 -5.68 -22.55 -16.98
N GLU A 183 -5.71 -23.56 -17.86
CA GLU A 183 -5.21 -24.90 -17.57
C GLU A 183 -3.68 -24.96 -17.42
N LYS A 184 -2.94 -24.29 -18.33
CA LYS A 184 -1.48 -24.44 -18.42
C LYS A 184 -0.69 -23.32 -17.79
N ILE A 185 -1.28 -22.13 -17.58
CA ILE A 185 -0.59 -20.94 -17.09
C ILE A 185 -1.16 -20.50 -15.75
N PHE A 186 -2.42 -20.06 -15.70
CA PHE A 186 -2.94 -19.35 -14.55
C PHE A 186 -3.09 -20.26 -13.32
N LEU A 187 -3.83 -21.35 -13.41
CA LEU A 187 -4.07 -22.25 -12.27
C LEU A 187 -2.79 -22.91 -11.74
N PRO A 188 -1.86 -23.41 -12.58
CA PRO A 188 -0.59 -23.94 -12.09
C PRO A 188 0.22 -22.89 -11.33
N ALA A 189 0.37 -21.67 -11.90
CA ALA A 189 1.07 -20.58 -11.24
C ALA A 189 0.41 -20.18 -9.92
N ALA A 190 -0.90 -19.99 -9.91
CA ALA A 190 -1.65 -19.58 -8.73
C ALA A 190 -1.52 -20.59 -7.58
N LYS A 191 -1.59 -21.87 -7.86
CA LYS A 191 -1.37 -22.95 -6.88
C LYS A 191 0.05 -22.90 -6.30
N VAL A 192 1.05 -22.70 -7.16
CA VAL A 192 2.45 -22.61 -6.75
C VAL A 192 2.69 -21.37 -5.90
N ILE A 193 2.18 -20.20 -6.30
CA ILE A 193 2.31 -18.94 -5.53
C ILE A 193 1.70 -19.14 -4.14
N ARG A 194 0.48 -19.64 -4.05
CA ARG A 194 -0.22 -19.86 -2.78
C ARG A 194 0.50 -20.86 -1.86
N SER A 195 1.12 -21.89 -2.45
CA SER A 195 1.90 -22.87 -1.71
C SER A 195 3.24 -22.30 -1.21
N ALA A 196 3.91 -21.48 -2.04
CA ALA A 196 5.24 -20.94 -1.73
C ALA A 196 5.19 -19.71 -0.79
N ASP A 197 4.12 -18.90 -0.87
CA ASP A 197 3.82 -17.78 0.03
C ASP A 197 2.30 -17.69 0.28
N PRO A 198 1.78 -18.30 1.36
CA PRO A 198 0.35 -18.19 1.71
C PRO A 198 -0.14 -16.77 1.99
N SER A 199 0.78 -15.82 2.19
CA SER A 199 0.46 -14.40 2.42
C SER A 199 0.47 -13.54 1.15
N ALA A 200 0.78 -14.13 -0.01
CA ALA A 200 0.79 -13.47 -1.29
C ALA A 200 -0.63 -13.10 -1.76
N PHE A 201 -0.73 -12.03 -2.53
CA PHE A 201 -1.94 -11.64 -3.25
C PHE A 201 -1.76 -11.93 -4.74
N ILE A 202 -2.71 -12.65 -5.32
CA ILE A 202 -2.76 -12.93 -6.75
C ILE A 202 -3.65 -11.89 -7.41
N VAL A 203 -3.06 -11.13 -8.33
CA VAL A 203 -3.70 -10.08 -9.12
C VAL A 203 -3.93 -10.63 -10.52
N GLY A 204 -5.06 -10.36 -11.11
CA GLY A 204 -5.31 -10.80 -12.47
C GLY A 204 -6.79 -10.70 -12.88
N PRO A 205 -7.06 -10.97 -14.17
CA PRO A 205 -6.16 -11.57 -15.18
C PRO A 205 -5.35 -10.57 -16.04
N GLY A 206 -5.41 -9.24 -15.81
CA GLY A 206 -4.65 -8.26 -16.60
C GLY A 206 -4.96 -8.31 -18.10
N LEU A 207 -6.24 -8.35 -18.49
CA LEU A 207 -6.68 -8.45 -19.88
C LEU A 207 -6.61 -7.12 -20.60
N ALA A 208 -6.20 -7.13 -21.87
CA ALA A 208 -6.43 -6.03 -22.79
C ALA A 208 -7.93 -5.83 -23.06
N HIS A 209 -8.40 -4.58 -23.16
CA HIS A 209 -9.80 -4.27 -23.46
C HIS A 209 -10.10 -4.39 -24.97
N LEU A 210 -9.98 -5.61 -25.51
CA LEU A 210 -10.13 -5.93 -26.94
C LEU A 210 -11.50 -6.54 -27.21
N ASN A 211 -12.10 -6.16 -28.35
CA ASN A 211 -13.40 -6.67 -28.83
C ASN A 211 -13.27 -7.47 -30.13
N SER A 212 -12.05 -7.82 -30.55
CA SER A 212 -11.80 -8.65 -31.73
C SER A 212 -12.11 -10.12 -31.49
N LEU A 213 -12.41 -10.85 -32.55
CA LEU A 213 -12.76 -12.28 -32.49
C LEU A 213 -11.70 -13.08 -31.72
N ASN A 214 -12.16 -13.90 -30.78
CA ASN A 214 -11.37 -14.71 -29.83
C ASN A 214 -10.55 -13.93 -28.79
N ALA A 215 -10.57 -12.60 -28.84
CA ALA A 215 -9.91 -11.73 -27.89
C ALA A 215 -10.89 -10.91 -27.03
N GLU A 216 -12.20 -11.21 -27.18
CA GLU A 216 -13.25 -10.46 -26.50
C GLU A 216 -13.06 -10.50 -24.98
N TRP A 217 -12.66 -9.35 -24.42
CA TRP A 217 -12.27 -9.22 -23.02
C TRP A 217 -13.34 -9.74 -22.05
N TYR A 218 -14.63 -9.55 -22.36
CA TYR A 218 -15.73 -9.91 -21.45
C TYR A 218 -15.93 -11.45 -21.36
N PHE A 219 -15.69 -12.21 -22.44
CA PHE A 219 -15.71 -13.67 -22.38
C PHE A 219 -14.50 -14.22 -21.64
N TRP A 220 -13.32 -13.63 -21.84
CA TRP A 220 -12.10 -14.00 -21.12
C TRP A 220 -12.23 -13.68 -19.63
N LEU A 221 -12.65 -12.46 -19.29
CA LEU A 221 -12.79 -12.05 -17.89
C LEU A 221 -13.79 -12.93 -17.15
N LYS A 222 -14.99 -13.13 -17.72
CA LYS A 222 -16.01 -13.99 -17.13
C LYS A 222 -15.52 -15.42 -16.93
N TYR A 223 -14.87 -15.99 -17.94
CA TYR A 223 -14.34 -17.37 -17.88
C TYR A 223 -13.28 -17.52 -16.79
N ILE A 224 -12.27 -16.64 -16.75
CA ILE A 224 -11.17 -16.71 -15.77
C ILE A 224 -11.69 -16.48 -14.36
N LEU A 225 -12.56 -15.49 -14.14
CA LEU A 225 -13.15 -15.23 -12.83
C LEU A 225 -14.01 -16.41 -12.35
N THR A 226 -14.66 -17.16 -13.24
CA THR A 226 -15.43 -18.35 -12.89
C THR A 226 -14.52 -19.51 -12.53
N GLU A 227 -13.56 -19.84 -13.39
CA GLU A 227 -12.70 -21.02 -13.23
C GLU A 227 -11.61 -20.85 -12.15
N CYS A 228 -11.19 -19.61 -11.89
CA CYS A 228 -10.09 -19.29 -10.99
C CYS A 228 -10.52 -18.52 -9.73
N SER A 229 -11.82 -18.52 -9.41
CA SER A 229 -12.43 -17.75 -8.32
C SER A 229 -11.68 -17.80 -7.00
N ASP A 230 -11.25 -19.00 -6.59
CA ASP A 230 -10.61 -19.25 -5.30
C ASP A 230 -9.17 -18.71 -5.22
N TYR A 231 -8.57 -18.37 -6.36
CA TYR A 231 -7.18 -17.95 -6.42
C TYR A 231 -6.99 -16.44 -6.63
N ILE A 232 -7.96 -15.74 -7.24
CA ILE A 232 -7.85 -14.32 -7.53
C ILE A 232 -8.23 -13.53 -6.29
N ASP A 233 -7.28 -12.77 -5.72
CA ASP A 233 -7.51 -11.88 -4.58
C ASP A 233 -7.92 -10.48 -5.04
N ILE A 234 -7.38 -10.02 -6.17
CA ILE A 234 -7.56 -8.69 -6.73
C ILE A 234 -7.85 -8.85 -8.22
N VAL A 235 -8.98 -8.33 -8.67
CA VAL A 235 -9.32 -8.33 -10.11
C VAL A 235 -8.57 -7.22 -10.80
N SER A 236 -7.97 -7.48 -11.97
CA SER A 236 -7.27 -6.48 -12.76
C SER A 236 -7.65 -6.48 -14.24
N HIS A 237 -7.49 -5.31 -14.87
CA HIS A 237 -7.79 -5.09 -16.28
C HIS A 237 -6.94 -3.96 -16.84
N HIS A 238 -6.63 -3.98 -18.16
CA HIS A 238 -5.98 -2.90 -18.87
C HIS A 238 -7.01 -2.14 -19.68
N ILE A 239 -7.02 -0.82 -19.58
CA ILE A 239 -7.99 0.01 -20.31
C ILE A 239 -7.29 1.24 -20.88
N TYR A 240 -7.31 1.35 -22.20
CA TYR A 240 -6.83 2.51 -22.94
C TYR A 240 -7.99 3.11 -23.73
N LYS A 241 -8.18 4.43 -23.65
CA LYS A 241 -9.17 5.17 -24.45
C LYS A 241 -8.60 6.52 -24.90
N ASN A 242 -8.37 6.61 -26.21
CA ASN A 242 -7.86 7.82 -26.84
C ASN A 242 -8.81 9.01 -26.70
N GLU A 243 -10.11 8.74 -26.62
CA GLU A 243 -11.14 9.76 -26.44
C GLU A 243 -11.09 10.44 -25.07
N GLY A 244 -10.53 9.76 -24.04
CA GLY A 244 -10.28 10.35 -22.73
C GLY A 244 -10.84 9.58 -21.54
N VAL A 245 -10.62 10.15 -20.37
CA VAL A 245 -10.91 9.55 -19.07
C VAL A 245 -12.40 9.22 -18.88
N TYR A 246 -13.30 10.06 -19.39
CA TYR A 246 -14.73 9.80 -19.35
C TYR A 246 -15.07 8.41 -19.91
N TYR A 247 -14.51 8.08 -21.08
CA TYR A 247 -14.78 6.80 -21.75
C TYR A 247 -14.16 5.59 -21.02
N ILE A 248 -13.04 5.76 -20.30
CA ILE A 248 -12.51 4.72 -19.42
C ILE A 248 -13.55 4.38 -18.34
N TYR A 249 -14.12 5.39 -17.67
CA TYR A 249 -15.14 5.17 -16.65
C TYR A 249 -16.47 4.67 -17.21
N GLU A 250 -16.82 5.04 -18.45
CA GLU A 250 -17.97 4.48 -19.14
C GLU A 250 -17.82 2.97 -19.32
N LEU A 251 -16.67 2.50 -19.81
CA LEU A 251 -16.38 1.06 -19.92
C LEU A 251 -16.39 0.34 -18.57
N LEU A 252 -15.88 0.99 -17.54
CA LEU A 252 -15.85 0.41 -16.20
C LEU A 252 -17.23 0.21 -15.60
N GLU A 253 -18.11 1.23 -15.71
CA GLU A 253 -19.34 1.34 -14.92
C GLU A 253 -20.60 1.07 -15.72
N ILE A 254 -20.62 1.41 -17.00
CA ILE A 254 -21.83 1.39 -17.86
C ILE A 254 -21.73 0.30 -18.92
N GLY A 255 -20.59 0.17 -19.57
CA GLY A 255 -20.35 -0.67 -20.74
C GLY A 255 -20.41 0.13 -22.05
N GLU A 256 -20.10 -0.51 -23.16
CA GLU A 256 -20.03 0.11 -24.49
C GLU A 256 -21.06 -0.55 -25.43
N ALA A 257 -21.95 0.26 -25.99
CA ALA A 257 -23.00 -0.19 -26.91
C ALA A 257 -23.83 -1.37 -26.35
N LEU A 258 -23.62 -2.58 -26.87
CA LEU A 258 -24.30 -3.81 -26.42
C LEU A 258 -23.41 -4.69 -25.52
N LEU A 259 -22.24 -4.20 -25.12
CA LEU A 259 -21.29 -4.93 -24.29
C LEU A 259 -21.48 -4.61 -22.80
N PRO A 260 -21.22 -5.57 -21.91
CA PRO A 260 -21.31 -5.33 -20.47
C PRO A 260 -20.21 -4.38 -19.99
N SER A 261 -20.41 -3.76 -18.85
CA SER A 261 -19.33 -3.04 -18.17
C SER A 261 -18.37 -4.03 -17.47
N VAL A 262 -17.14 -3.61 -17.22
CA VAL A 262 -16.19 -4.42 -16.47
C VAL A 262 -16.74 -4.77 -15.09
N GLN A 263 -17.33 -3.78 -14.40
CA GLN A 263 -17.95 -3.96 -13.09
C GLN A 263 -19.09 -4.97 -13.12
N SER A 264 -19.94 -4.96 -14.17
CA SER A 264 -21.06 -5.91 -14.27
C SER A 264 -20.58 -7.37 -14.38
N ILE A 265 -19.47 -7.63 -15.08
CA ILE A 265 -18.88 -8.98 -15.15
C ILE A 265 -18.30 -9.40 -13.80
N ILE A 266 -17.61 -8.49 -13.11
CA ILE A 266 -17.05 -8.72 -11.77
C ILE A 266 -18.17 -9.06 -10.77
N GLU A 267 -19.27 -8.33 -10.80
CA GLU A 267 -20.43 -8.58 -9.94
C GLU A 267 -21.15 -9.89 -10.28
N GLU A 268 -21.40 -10.14 -11.57
CA GLU A 268 -22.07 -11.34 -12.07
C GLU A 268 -21.32 -12.63 -11.68
N THR A 269 -19.99 -12.57 -11.67
CA THR A 269 -19.14 -13.71 -11.29
C THR A 269 -18.91 -13.82 -9.77
N GLY A 270 -19.55 -12.99 -8.95
CA GLY A 270 -19.46 -13.04 -7.49
C GLY A 270 -18.21 -12.35 -6.89
N HIS A 271 -17.48 -11.58 -7.69
CA HIS A 271 -16.24 -10.92 -7.28
C HIS A 271 -16.41 -9.45 -6.87
N GLY A 272 -17.63 -8.92 -6.81
CA GLY A 272 -17.92 -7.50 -6.53
C GLY A 272 -17.38 -6.97 -5.18
N SER A 273 -17.01 -7.85 -4.25
CA SER A 273 -16.37 -7.48 -2.99
C SER A 273 -14.83 -7.45 -3.05
N LYS A 274 -14.22 -7.93 -4.12
CA LYS A 274 -12.77 -7.94 -4.30
C LYS A 274 -12.29 -6.58 -4.80
N PRO A 275 -11.07 -6.13 -4.43
CA PRO A 275 -10.48 -4.94 -5.00
C PRO A 275 -10.34 -5.07 -6.52
N PHE A 276 -10.51 -3.94 -7.22
CA PHE A 276 -10.31 -3.85 -8.66
C PHE A 276 -9.22 -2.86 -9.02
N TRP A 277 -8.24 -3.29 -9.82
CA TRP A 277 -7.11 -2.48 -10.25
C TRP A 277 -7.09 -2.31 -11.77
N ILE A 278 -6.86 -1.08 -12.23
CA ILE A 278 -6.39 -0.85 -13.60
C ILE A 278 -4.87 -1.00 -13.56
N THR A 279 -4.35 -2.07 -14.14
CA THR A 279 -2.91 -2.36 -14.11
C THR A 279 -2.13 -1.80 -15.27
N GLU A 280 -2.86 -1.31 -16.30
CA GLU A 280 -2.32 -0.44 -17.34
C GLU A 280 -3.37 0.54 -17.87
N THR A 281 -2.96 1.80 -18.03
CA THR A 281 -3.67 2.86 -18.75
C THR A 281 -2.68 3.97 -19.11
N GLY A 282 -2.92 4.72 -20.18
CA GLY A 282 -2.03 5.79 -20.58
C GLY A 282 -2.42 6.41 -21.91
N TRP A 283 -1.64 7.39 -22.35
CA TRP A 283 -1.73 8.06 -23.63
C TRP A 283 -0.34 8.28 -24.19
N ASP A 284 -0.09 7.82 -25.41
CA ASP A 284 1.18 8.00 -26.09
C ASP A 284 1.32 9.44 -26.64
N THR A 285 2.56 9.86 -26.88
CA THR A 285 2.83 11.20 -27.42
C THR A 285 3.16 11.20 -28.91
N LEU A 286 2.94 10.08 -29.61
CA LEU A 286 2.88 10.02 -31.06
C LEU A 286 1.53 10.53 -31.57
N GLU A 287 0.45 10.05 -30.95
CA GLU A 287 -0.93 10.47 -31.28
C GLU A 287 -1.30 11.81 -30.63
N PHE A 288 -0.84 12.04 -29.39
CA PHE A 288 -1.16 13.24 -28.60
C PHE A 288 0.09 14.10 -28.36
N SER A 289 -0.10 15.40 -28.14
CA SER A 289 1.00 16.20 -27.60
C SER A 289 1.27 15.85 -26.13
N GLU A 290 2.50 16.09 -25.67
CA GLU A 290 2.87 15.90 -24.25
C GLU A 290 1.99 16.70 -23.28
N ASN A 291 1.44 17.83 -23.69
CA ASN A 291 0.51 18.62 -22.89
C ASN A 291 -0.85 17.89 -22.77
N VAL A 292 -1.36 17.31 -23.86
CA VAL A 292 -2.59 16.52 -23.81
C VAL A 292 -2.39 15.26 -22.94
N GLN A 293 -1.25 14.60 -23.05
CA GLN A 293 -0.89 13.50 -22.14
C GLN A 293 -0.98 13.97 -20.68
N ALA A 294 -0.39 15.12 -20.35
CA ALA A 294 -0.39 15.68 -18.99
C ALA A 294 -1.81 16.01 -18.49
N GLU A 295 -2.66 16.61 -19.36
CA GLU A 295 -4.06 16.89 -19.04
C GLU A 295 -4.83 15.60 -18.74
N ARG A 296 -4.67 14.55 -19.55
CA ARG A 296 -5.31 13.26 -19.34
C ARG A 296 -4.84 12.57 -18.05
N TYR A 297 -3.56 12.66 -17.73
CA TYR A 297 -3.03 12.16 -16.45
C TYR A 297 -3.69 12.88 -15.27
N LEU A 298 -3.76 14.21 -15.30
CA LEU A 298 -4.42 14.99 -14.26
C LEU A 298 -5.90 14.62 -14.12
N GLU A 299 -6.63 14.53 -15.23
CA GLU A 299 -8.03 14.15 -15.25
C GLU A 299 -8.25 12.76 -14.63
N MET A 300 -7.41 11.77 -14.99
CA MET A 300 -7.52 10.41 -14.46
C MET A 300 -7.22 10.35 -12.96
N LEU A 301 -6.18 11.04 -12.51
CA LEU A 301 -5.83 11.15 -11.10
C LEU A 301 -6.94 11.82 -10.28
N GLN A 302 -7.52 12.91 -10.79
CA GLN A 302 -8.63 13.62 -10.15
C GLN A 302 -9.90 12.76 -10.12
N LYS A 303 -10.24 12.11 -11.25
CA LYS A 303 -11.44 11.28 -11.37
C LYS A 303 -11.39 10.06 -10.45
N ARG A 304 -10.23 9.39 -10.39
CA ARG A 304 -10.00 8.30 -9.44
C ARG A 304 -10.16 8.78 -7.98
N ARG A 305 -9.60 9.94 -7.66
CA ARG A 305 -9.72 10.54 -6.32
C ARG A 305 -11.17 10.87 -5.97
N GLU A 306 -11.92 11.44 -6.92
CA GLU A 306 -13.33 11.80 -6.76
C GLU A 306 -14.20 10.55 -6.51
N LYS A 307 -14.07 9.54 -7.36
CA LYS A 307 -14.88 8.33 -7.31
C LYS A 307 -14.42 7.32 -6.26
N ASN A 308 -13.18 7.45 -5.78
CA ASN A 308 -12.51 6.43 -4.96
C ASN A 308 -12.52 5.02 -5.60
N TYR A 309 -12.52 4.97 -6.93
CA TYR A 309 -12.57 3.78 -7.77
C TYR A 309 -11.87 4.06 -9.10
N PRO A 310 -11.16 3.09 -9.68
CA PRO A 310 -10.81 1.77 -9.15
C PRO A 310 -9.93 1.86 -7.90
N ASP A 311 -9.70 0.74 -7.17
CA ASP A 311 -8.89 0.76 -5.95
C ASP A 311 -7.45 1.17 -6.23
N LYS A 312 -6.90 0.84 -7.41
CA LYS A 312 -5.56 1.25 -7.85
C LYS A 312 -5.48 1.43 -9.36
N ILE A 313 -4.59 2.34 -9.78
CA ILE A 313 -4.28 2.61 -11.18
C ILE A 313 -2.77 2.57 -11.37
N PHE A 314 -2.30 1.88 -12.40
CA PHE A 314 -0.93 1.94 -12.88
C PHE A 314 -0.91 2.59 -14.26
N PHE A 315 -0.17 3.68 -14.39
CA PHE A 315 0.02 4.31 -15.69
C PHE A 315 1.11 3.60 -16.49
N TYR A 316 0.93 3.50 -17.78
CA TYR A 316 1.89 3.03 -18.76
C TYR A 316 2.45 4.24 -19.49
N GLU A 317 3.76 4.62 -19.35
CA GLU A 317 4.77 4.05 -18.48
C GLU A 317 5.75 5.13 -17.97
N ILE A 318 6.83 4.76 -17.29
CA ILE A 318 7.77 5.75 -16.70
C ILE A 318 8.60 6.46 -17.76
N ILE A 319 9.09 5.77 -18.80
CA ILE A 319 10.04 6.32 -19.77
C ILE A 319 9.78 5.77 -21.17
N ASP A 320 9.92 6.63 -22.17
CA ASP A 320 9.83 6.23 -23.57
C ASP A 320 10.88 5.18 -23.91
N ASP A 321 10.49 4.08 -24.56
CA ASP A 321 11.42 3.13 -25.13
C ASP A 321 12.19 3.79 -26.28
N PRO A 322 13.54 3.75 -26.30
CA PRO A 322 14.34 4.32 -27.36
C PRO A 322 14.30 3.50 -28.66
N ALA A 323 13.71 2.30 -28.67
CA ALA A 323 13.69 1.44 -29.86
C ALA A 323 12.84 2.05 -30.97
N PRO A 324 13.32 2.04 -32.25
CA PRO A 324 12.56 2.56 -33.35
C PRO A 324 11.23 1.82 -33.55
N GLY A 325 10.15 2.57 -33.73
CA GLY A 325 8.80 2.03 -33.96
C GLY A 325 8.01 1.66 -32.71
N ILE A 326 8.55 1.94 -31.52
CA ILE A 326 7.82 1.85 -30.27
C ILE A 326 7.19 3.22 -29.97
N ASP A 327 5.90 3.22 -29.65
CA ASP A 327 5.16 4.45 -29.34
C ASP A 327 5.64 5.04 -27.99
N PRO A 328 5.75 6.38 -27.92
CA PRO A 328 6.33 7.07 -26.74
C PRO A 328 5.27 7.27 -25.64
N TRP A 329 5.02 6.24 -24.84
CA TRP A 329 4.07 6.24 -23.72
C TRP A 329 4.60 6.85 -22.43
N GLY A 330 5.93 6.96 -22.31
CA GLY A 330 6.60 7.41 -21.11
C GLY A 330 6.17 8.80 -20.63
N ILE A 331 6.29 9.04 -19.33
CA ILE A 331 6.23 10.39 -18.73
C ILE A 331 7.62 11.04 -18.65
N LEU A 332 8.66 10.26 -18.90
CA LEU A 332 10.01 10.72 -19.22
C LEU A 332 10.28 10.41 -20.71
N ARG A 333 11.05 11.29 -21.36
CA ARG A 333 11.58 11.01 -22.70
C ARG A 333 12.70 9.99 -22.62
N SER A 334 13.05 9.34 -23.71
CA SER A 334 14.14 8.36 -23.77
C SER A 334 15.49 8.91 -23.28
N ASN A 335 15.73 10.22 -23.37
CA ASN A 335 16.90 10.90 -22.80
C ASN A 335 16.76 11.24 -21.30
N ARG A 336 15.73 10.72 -20.63
CA ARG A 336 15.37 10.89 -19.18
C ARG A 336 14.89 12.29 -18.80
N SER A 337 14.71 13.20 -19.75
CA SER A 337 14.10 14.50 -19.47
C SER A 337 12.61 14.35 -19.18
N GLU A 338 12.09 15.15 -18.28
CA GLU A 338 10.71 15.09 -17.81
C GLU A 338 9.75 15.65 -18.88
N LYS A 339 8.69 14.91 -19.19
CA LYS A 339 7.52 15.45 -19.89
C LYS A 339 6.61 16.19 -18.91
N PRO A 340 5.69 17.06 -19.37
CA PRO A 340 4.73 17.73 -18.50
C PRO A 340 3.93 16.76 -17.62
N ALA A 341 3.60 15.56 -18.11
CA ALA A 341 2.88 14.53 -17.37
C ALA A 341 3.62 14.06 -16.09
N TYR A 342 4.96 14.01 -16.11
CA TYR A 342 5.76 13.70 -14.93
C TYR A 342 5.54 14.74 -13.81
N ASN A 343 5.59 16.02 -14.15
CA ASN A 343 5.41 17.10 -13.19
C ASN A 343 3.96 17.14 -12.67
N VAL A 344 2.98 16.95 -13.54
CA VAL A 344 1.56 16.83 -13.13
C VAL A 344 1.37 15.68 -12.14
N TYR A 345 1.93 14.53 -12.40
CA TYR A 345 1.82 13.37 -11.52
C TYR A 345 2.48 13.65 -10.16
N LYS A 346 3.71 14.16 -10.16
CA LYS A 346 4.47 14.56 -8.97
C LYS A 346 3.69 15.57 -8.13
N ASP A 347 3.21 16.64 -8.75
CA ASP A 347 2.47 17.71 -8.07
C ASP A 347 1.13 17.22 -7.52
N PHE A 348 0.46 16.31 -8.23
CA PHE A 348 -0.77 15.70 -7.76
C PHE A 348 -0.53 14.86 -6.48
N ILE A 349 0.51 14.03 -6.48
CA ILE A 349 0.89 13.23 -5.31
C ILE A 349 1.31 14.13 -4.14
N ALA A 350 1.99 15.24 -4.42
CA ALA A 350 2.36 16.24 -3.42
C ALA A 350 1.15 17.03 -2.86
N GLY A 351 -0.05 16.82 -3.40
CA GLY A 351 -1.28 17.48 -2.94
C GLY A 351 -1.45 18.91 -3.44
N LEU A 352 -0.76 19.29 -4.52
CA LEU A 352 -0.83 20.64 -5.09
C LEU A 352 -2.10 20.90 -5.91
N TYR A 353 -2.88 19.85 -6.22
CA TYR A 353 -4.18 19.96 -6.86
C TYR A 353 -5.31 19.77 -5.84
N PRO A 354 -5.96 20.87 -5.37
CA PRO A 354 -7.04 20.78 -4.38
C PRO A 354 -8.27 20.05 -4.92
N HIS A 355 -9.11 19.53 -4.02
CA HIS A 355 -10.44 19.01 -4.38
C HIS A 355 -11.32 20.15 -4.89
N ASN A 356 -11.73 20.11 -6.14
CA ASN A 356 -12.83 20.93 -6.62
C ASN A 356 -14.16 20.34 -6.14
N GLY A 357 -14.60 20.74 -4.94
CA GLY A 357 -15.98 20.58 -4.52
C GLY A 357 -16.80 21.78 -5.05
N ASN A 358 -17.75 21.48 -5.92
CA ASN A 358 -18.79 22.36 -6.51
C ASN A 358 -18.35 23.31 -7.61
N GLY A 359 -18.99 23.09 -8.76
CA GLY A 359 -19.05 24.05 -9.87
C GLY A 359 -19.69 25.37 -9.45
N GLY A 360 -18.99 26.43 -9.74
CA GLY A 360 -19.45 27.80 -9.72
C GLY A 360 -18.50 28.57 -10.60
N ASP A 361 -19.03 29.05 -11.73
CA ASP A 361 -18.37 29.96 -12.65
C ASP A 361 -17.72 31.11 -11.88
N ASP A 362 -16.43 31.34 -12.09
CA ASP A 362 -15.89 32.68 -11.93
C ASP A 362 -14.78 32.96 -12.95
N ASN A 363 -15.15 33.76 -13.92
CA ASN A 363 -14.27 34.52 -14.78
C ASN A 363 -13.55 35.60 -13.98
N GLY A 364 -12.21 35.65 -14.08
CA GLY A 364 -11.50 36.88 -13.88
C GLY A 364 -10.38 36.91 -12.86
N GLY A 365 -9.17 37.15 -13.33
CA GLY A 365 -8.14 37.86 -12.58
C GLY A 365 -7.04 36.99 -11.98
N VAL A 366 -5.90 36.97 -12.66
CA VAL A 366 -4.61 36.50 -12.14
C VAL A 366 -4.22 37.29 -10.87
N GLY A 367 -4.64 36.80 -9.74
CA GLY A 367 -4.14 37.23 -8.44
C GLY A 367 -3.37 36.06 -7.80
N LYS A 368 -2.10 36.24 -7.52
CA LYS A 368 -1.26 35.29 -6.78
C LYS A 368 -1.90 34.92 -5.45
N LYS A 369 -2.76 33.89 -5.43
CA LYS A 369 -3.17 33.24 -4.16
C LYS A 369 -2.00 32.38 -3.68
N LYS A 370 -1.36 32.82 -2.60
CA LYS A 370 -0.35 32.04 -1.89
C LYS A 370 -0.94 30.68 -1.55
N CYS A 371 -0.27 29.61 -2.01
CA CYS A 371 -0.67 28.24 -1.76
C CYS A 371 -0.60 27.93 -0.26
N TYR A 372 -1.67 27.36 0.30
CA TYR A 372 -1.79 26.97 1.72
C TYR A 372 -0.63 26.04 2.18
N ALA A 373 0.02 25.36 1.23
CA ALA A 373 1.18 24.50 1.45
C ALA A 373 2.46 25.29 1.82
N GLU A 374 2.63 26.56 1.39
CA GLU A 374 3.82 27.35 1.72
C GLU A 374 3.84 27.81 3.18
N GLU A 375 2.70 27.99 3.81
CA GLU A 375 2.63 28.35 5.25
C GLU A 375 2.72 27.12 6.18
N THR A 376 2.32 25.95 5.71
CA THR A 376 2.35 24.70 6.52
C THR A 376 3.68 23.93 6.38
N LEU A 377 4.45 24.16 5.33
CA LEU A 377 5.72 23.49 5.00
C LEU A 377 6.97 24.22 5.47
N LYS A 378 6.91 24.97 6.56
CA LYS A 378 8.09 25.17 7.42
C LYS A 378 8.42 23.90 8.21
N SER A 379 8.19 22.77 7.64
CA SER A 379 8.35 21.43 8.21
C SER A 379 9.62 20.73 7.66
N PRO A 380 10.27 19.87 8.45
CA PRO A 380 11.57 19.26 8.16
C PRO A 380 11.65 18.54 6.82
N ARG A 381 12.88 18.41 6.30
CA ARG A 381 13.22 17.73 5.03
C ARG A 381 12.65 16.30 4.96
N ALA A 382 12.42 15.78 3.76
CA ALA A 382 11.83 14.45 3.54
C ALA A 382 12.56 13.32 4.31
N SER A 383 13.88 13.41 4.46
CA SER A 383 14.70 12.50 5.28
C SER A 383 14.33 12.51 6.77
N GLU A 384 13.97 13.65 7.33
CA GLU A 384 13.56 13.76 8.74
C GLU A 384 12.17 13.18 8.97
N ARG A 385 11.25 13.27 8.00
CA ARG A 385 9.93 12.63 8.07
C ARG A 385 10.04 11.10 8.02
N SER A 386 10.92 10.57 7.17
CA SER A 386 11.18 9.12 7.09
C SER A 386 11.73 8.60 8.42
N GLN A 387 12.66 9.34 9.04
CA GLN A 387 13.21 8.98 10.34
C GLN A 387 12.17 9.03 11.47
N VAL A 388 11.28 10.05 11.46
CA VAL A 388 10.14 10.14 12.40
C VAL A 388 9.26 8.91 12.30
N LEU A 389 8.88 8.52 11.09
CA LEU A 389 7.99 7.38 10.84
C LEU A 389 8.64 6.05 11.22
N SER A 390 9.92 5.87 10.90
CA SER A 390 10.69 4.69 11.28
C SER A 390 10.76 4.53 12.80
N ASN A 391 11.08 5.60 13.52
CA ASN A 391 11.14 5.58 14.98
C ASN A 391 9.77 5.27 15.62
N LEU A 392 8.69 5.82 15.05
CA LEU A 392 7.34 5.59 15.55
C LEU A 392 6.85 4.15 15.28
N ARG A 393 7.20 3.58 14.12
CA ARG A 393 6.92 2.17 13.81
C ARG A 393 7.66 1.23 14.75
N HIS A 394 8.96 1.45 14.92
CA HIS A 394 9.77 0.65 15.85
C HIS A 394 9.19 0.68 17.27
N LEU A 395 8.75 1.84 17.71
CA LEU A 395 8.12 1.99 19.02
C LEU A 395 6.79 1.23 19.11
N ARG A 396 5.91 1.34 18.11
CA ARG A 396 4.66 0.56 18.03
C ARG A 396 4.93 -0.94 18.11
N ASP A 397 5.90 -1.42 17.34
CA ASP A 397 6.19 -2.85 17.25
C ASP A 397 6.79 -3.38 18.55
N THR A 398 7.64 -2.58 19.19
CA THR A 398 8.15 -2.86 20.53
C THR A 398 7.03 -2.96 21.56
N LEU A 399 6.07 -2.02 21.54
CA LEU A 399 4.93 -2.07 22.47
C LEU A 399 4.01 -3.25 22.21
N ASN A 400 3.73 -3.55 20.95
CA ASN A 400 2.90 -4.70 20.56
C ASN A 400 3.52 -6.02 20.99
N TYR A 401 4.86 -6.11 21.05
CA TYR A 401 5.57 -7.27 21.56
C TYR A 401 5.36 -7.47 23.06
N PHE A 402 5.33 -6.39 23.84
CA PHE A 402 5.26 -6.46 25.30
C PHE A 402 3.85 -6.36 25.90
N SER A 403 2.87 -5.77 25.21
CA SER A 403 1.53 -5.50 25.77
C SER A 403 0.39 -5.98 24.88
N PRO A 404 -0.45 -6.92 25.37
CA PRO A 404 -1.70 -7.30 24.71
C PRO A 404 -2.69 -6.14 24.52
N ALA A 405 -2.69 -5.18 25.45
CA ALA A 405 -3.51 -3.98 25.36
C ALA A 405 -3.04 -3.08 24.20
N ALA A 406 -1.72 -2.93 24.00
CA ALA A 406 -1.17 -2.20 22.87
C ALA A 406 -1.54 -2.86 21.53
N GLN A 407 -1.49 -4.18 21.44
CA GLN A 407 -1.95 -4.92 20.25
C GLN A 407 -3.44 -4.65 19.95
N LYS A 408 -4.29 -4.62 20.98
CA LYS A 408 -5.72 -4.36 20.79
C LYS A 408 -5.98 -2.91 20.39
N LEU A 409 -5.28 -1.95 20.98
CA LEU A 409 -5.35 -0.53 20.57
C LEU A 409 -4.89 -0.34 19.14
N THR A 410 -3.82 -1.03 18.73
CA THR A 410 -3.34 -1.03 17.34
C THR A 410 -4.40 -1.57 16.38
N ARG A 411 -5.12 -2.66 16.72
CA ARG A 411 -6.23 -3.19 15.90
C ARG A 411 -7.41 -2.21 15.80
N ILE A 412 -7.82 -1.61 16.91
CA ILE A 412 -8.89 -0.58 16.93
C ILE A 412 -8.49 0.59 16.03
N TYR A 413 -7.24 0.99 16.09
CA TYR A 413 -6.70 2.00 15.20
C TYR A 413 -6.89 1.64 13.72
N TYR A 414 -6.42 0.47 13.27
CA TYR A 414 -6.55 0.06 11.86
C TYR A 414 -8.01 -0.05 11.42
N GLN A 415 -8.90 -0.42 12.33
CA GLN A 415 -10.34 -0.48 12.06
C GLN A 415 -10.96 0.88 11.72
N PHE A 416 -10.45 1.98 12.33
CA PHE A 416 -11.06 3.31 12.20
C PHE A 416 -10.20 4.35 11.46
N ASN A 417 -8.99 3.97 11.06
CA ASN A 417 -8.03 4.86 10.41
C ASN A 417 -8.63 5.60 9.19
N HIS A 418 -9.39 4.90 8.36
CA HIS A 418 -10.01 5.51 7.18
C HIS A 418 -11.01 6.63 7.54
N GLN A 419 -11.85 6.41 8.56
CA GLN A 419 -12.82 7.42 8.99
C GLN A 419 -12.12 8.63 9.60
N PHE A 420 -11.07 8.41 10.38
CA PHE A 420 -10.28 9.48 10.95
C PHE A 420 -9.57 10.31 9.87
N LEU A 421 -8.93 9.64 8.91
CA LEU A 421 -8.25 10.30 7.79
C LEU A 421 -9.24 11.17 6.98
N LYS A 422 -10.43 10.64 6.68
CA LYS A 422 -11.49 11.41 6.01
C LYS A 422 -11.88 12.66 6.79
N LEU A 423 -11.99 12.57 8.11
CA LEU A 423 -12.30 13.71 8.97
C LEU A 423 -11.14 14.72 9.02
N ALA A 424 -9.90 14.27 9.14
CA ALA A 424 -8.73 15.13 9.14
C ALA A 424 -8.56 15.89 7.82
N LEU A 425 -8.84 15.24 6.68
CA LEU A 425 -8.82 15.88 5.37
C LEU A 425 -9.98 16.85 5.16
N SER A 426 -11.11 16.67 5.86
CA SER A 426 -12.30 17.53 5.72
C SER A 426 -12.37 18.67 6.76
N ASP A 427 -11.57 18.63 7.82
CA ASP A 427 -11.52 19.68 8.86
C ASP A 427 -10.08 20.04 9.23
N SER A 428 -9.65 21.21 8.81
CA SER A 428 -8.29 21.71 9.04
C SER A 428 -7.90 21.82 10.54
N ARG A 429 -8.87 21.90 11.44
CA ARG A 429 -8.61 21.94 12.90
C ARG A 429 -8.20 20.55 13.39
N ILE A 430 -8.90 19.49 12.92
CA ILE A 430 -8.55 18.08 13.22
C ILE A 430 -7.16 17.78 12.68
N TYR A 431 -6.88 18.15 11.42
CA TYR A 431 -5.58 17.98 10.79
C TYR A 431 -4.47 18.67 11.56
N ARG A 432 -4.65 19.94 11.92
CA ARG A 432 -3.65 20.75 12.63
C ARG A 432 -3.33 20.19 14.02
N LEU A 433 -4.37 19.88 14.81
CA LEU A 433 -4.18 19.30 16.15
C LEU A 433 -3.48 17.95 16.08
N GLY A 434 -3.84 17.12 15.11
CA GLY A 434 -3.17 15.88 14.86
C GLY A 434 -1.68 16.05 14.55
N LEU A 435 -1.35 16.96 13.63
CA LEU A 435 0.05 17.25 13.26
C LEU A 435 0.87 17.82 14.43
N GLU A 436 0.28 18.70 15.25
CA GLU A 436 0.93 19.21 16.46
C GLU A 436 1.24 18.11 17.46
N LEU A 437 0.31 17.20 17.66
CA LEU A 437 0.50 16.04 18.55
C LEU A 437 1.61 15.12 18.05
N ILE A 438 1.70 14.84 16.75
CA ILE A 438 2.80 14.07 16.14
C ILE A 438 4.14 14.75 16.40
N ASN A 439 4.24 16.04 16.06
CA ASN A 439 5.49 16.78 16.18
C ASN A 439 5.97 16.87 17.64
N LYS A 440 5.06 17.05 18.59
CA LYS A 440 5.39 17.03 20.02
C LYS A 440 5.87 15.67 20.46
N SER A 441 5.21 14.64 20.01
CA SER A 441 5.54 13.25 20.28
C SER A 441 6.92 12.87 19.76
N HIS A 442 7.21 13.27 18.52
CA HIS A 442 8.52 13.04 17.92
C HIS A 442 9.65 13.73 18.71
N ARG A 443 9.46 15.01 19.10
CA ARG A 443 10.45 15.72 19.92
C ARG A 443 10.69 15.02 21.25
N LEU A 444 9.65 14.46 21.85
CA LEU A 444 9.75 13.70 23.10
C LEU A 444 10.59 12.44 22.93
N ILE A 445 10.40 11.71 21.82
CA ILE A 445 11.13 10.49 21.47
C ILE A 445 12.59 10.80 21.16
N THR A 446 12.87 11.81 20.33
CA THR A 446 14.24 12.14 19.91
C THR A 446 15.07 12.74 21.02
N LYS A 447 14.46 13.50 21.93
CA LYS A 447 15.16 14.15 23.05
C LYS A 447 15.55 13.18 24.16
N ASN A 448 14.95 12.00 24.23
CA ASN A 448 15.07 11.05 25.33
C ASN A 448 15.40 9.63 24.87
N ARG A 449 16.21 9.47 23.82
CA ARG A 449 16.53 8.17 23.22
C ARG A 449 17.06 7.14 24.23
N ASP A 450 17.77 7.58 25.26
CA ASP A 450 18.35 6.76 26.31
C ASP A 450 17.57 6.78 27.65
N GLY A 451 16.49 7.58 27.74
CA GLY A 451 15.70 7.77 28.96
C GLY A 451 14.23 8.05 28.73
N LEU A 452 13.67 7.57 27.61
CA LEU A 452 12.29 7.86 27.14
C LEU A 452 11.20 7.49 28.15
N LEU A 453 11.55 6.64 29.10
CA LEU A 453 10.64 6.06 30.06
C LEU A 453 10.49 6.90 31.35
N SER A 454 11.21 8.02 31.48
CA SER A 454 11.24 8.81 32.71
C SER A 454 10.44 10.11 32.71
N GLN A 455 9.81 10.52 31.59
CA GLN A 455 9.13 11.83 31.51
C GLN A 455 7.61 11.72 31.65
N THR A 456 7.04 12.66 32.43
CA THR A 456 5.59 12.91 32.49
C THR A 456 5.10 13.45 31.15
N LEU A 457 3.90 13.06 30.74
CA LEU A 457 3.19 13.69 29.63
C LEU A 457 3.06 15.19 29.92
N ASP A 458 3.47 15.99 28.94
CA ASP A 458 3.25 17.42 28.93
C ASP A 458 1.73 17.69 29.03
N THR A 459 1.33 18.52 30.00
CA THR A 459 -0.07 18.90 30.21
C THR A 459 -0.69 19.51 28.96
N ASP A 460 0.11 20.18 28.12
CA ASP A 460 -0.32 20.69 26.83
C ASP A 460 -0.64 19.59 25.80
N MET A 461 0.11 18.49 25.78
CA MET A 461 -0.22 17.34 24.95
C MET A 461 -1.56 16.70 25.34
N ILE A 462 -1.79 16.57 26.64
CA ILE A 462 -3.05 16.03 27.17
C ILE A 462 -4.21 16.96 26.82
N SER A 463 -4.02 18.29 26.92
CA SER A 463 -5.03 19.29 26.55
C SER A 463 -5.37 19.19 25.07
N LYS A 464 -4.37 19.21 24.19
CA LYS A 464 -4.56 19.11 22.73
C LYS A 464 -5.22 17.80 22.29
N ALA A 465 -4.93 16.71 22.97
CA ALA A 465 -5.62 15.46 22.75
C ALA A 465 -7.10 15.51 23.15
N GLY A 466 -7.41 16.20 24.25
CA GLY A 466 -8.78 16.47 24.65
C GLY A 466 -9.53 17.31 23.62
N ASP A 467 -8.89 18.35 23.09
CA ASP A 467 -9.46 19.21 22.04
C ASP A 467 -9.73 18.43 20.75
N LEU A 468 -8.78 17.56 20.35
CA LEU A 468 -8.97 16.68 19.19
C LEU A 468 -10.15 15.71 19.39
N ILE A 469 -10.25 15.09 20.56
CA ILE A 469 -11.36 14.19 20.90
C ILE A 469 -12.69 14.96 20.88
N ALA A 470 -12.75 16.17 21.40
CA ALA A 470 -13.95 17.01 21.36
C ALA A 470 -14.39 17.29 19.92
N LEU A 471 -13.46 17.70 19.06
CA LEU A 471 -13.75 17.93 17.63
C LEU A 471 -14.24 16.67 16.91
N LEU A 472 -13.67 15.49 17.23
CA LEU A 472 -14.09 14.23 16.62
C LEU A 472 -15.51 13.83 17.04
N LYS A 473 -15.93 14.14 18.27
CA LYS A 473 -17.29 13.88 18.77
C LYS A 473 -18.36 14.74 18.08
N GLU A 474 -18.00 15.93 17.60
CA GLU A 474 -18.90 16.80 16.84
C GLU A 474 -19.20 16.28 15.44
N LYS A 475 -18.42 15.32 14.93
CA LYS A 475 -18.55 14.88 13.54
C LYS A 475 -19.60 13.81 13.36
N LYS A 476 -20.32 13.88 12.20
CA LYS A 476 -21.24 12.83 11.77
C LYS A 476 -20.45 11.61 11.30
N THR A 477 -20.38 10.57 12.12
CA THR A 477 -19.59 9.36 11.87
C THR A 477 -20.38 8.10 12.24
N SER A 478 -19.82 6.91 11.97
CA SER A 478 -20.44 5.65 12.37
C SER A 478 -20.54 5.51 13.89
N GLU A 479 -21.55 4.81 14.40
CA GLU A 479 -21.73 4.58 15.84
C GLU A 479 -20.52 3.84 16.46
N SER A 480 -19.91 2.94 15.72
CA SER A 480 -18.69 2.25 16.14
C SER A 480 -17.49 3.19 16.31
N PHE A 481 -17.36 4.19 15.43
CA PHE A 481 -16.34 5.23 15.54
C PHE A 481 -16.58 6.15 16.73
N LYS A 482 -17.83 6.60 16.95
CA LYS A 482 -18.23 7.39 18.11
C LYS A 482 -17.93 6.66 19.42
N ALA A 483 -18.22 5.35 19.48
CA ALA A 483 -17.90 4.52 20.63
C ALA A 483 -16.39 4.41 20.87
N ALA A 484 -15.57 4.37 19.81
CA ALA A 484 -14.12 4.37 19.93
C ALA A 484 -13.59 5.71 20.46
N VAL A 485 -14.10 6.84 19.96
CA VAL A 485 -13.76 8.20 20.42
C VAL A 485 -14.15 8.41 21.89
N THR A 486 -15.32 7.94 22.29
CA THR A 486 -15.78 8.00 23.69
C THR A 486 -14.89 7.18 24.62
N ARG A 487 -14.44 6.00 24.17
CA ARG A 487 -13.46 5.19 24.93
C ARG A 487 -12.11 5.89 25.04
N ALA A 488 -11.62 6.51 23.98
CA ALA A 488 -10.39 7.30 24.01
C ALA A 488 -10.47 8.47 25.02
N GLU A 489 -11.62 9.13 25.09
CA GLU A 489 -11.86 10.18 26.10
C GLU A 489 -11.80 9.66 27.54
N ALA A 490 -12.43 8.50 27.79
CA ALA A 490 -12.39 7.88 29.11
C ALA A 490 -10.96 7.49 29.52
N GLN A 491 -10.19 6.95 28.56
CA GLN A 491 -8.78 6.61 28.76
C GLN A 491 -7.92 7.85 29.01
N LEU A 492 -8.17 8.95 28.30
CA LEU A 492 -7.48 10.23 28.52
C LEU A 492 -7.74 10.80 29.94
N LYS A 493 -8.97 10.65 30.44
CA LYS A 493 -9.34 11.05 31.82
C LYS A 493 -8.64 10.20 32.88
N LEU A 494 -8.45 8.92 32.63
CA LEU A 494 -7.67 8.02 33.49
C LEU A 494 -6.18 8.41 33.49
N LEU A 495 -5.62 8.68 32.31
CA LEU A 495 -4.22 9.14 32.15
C LEU A 495 -3.92 10.43 32.92
N LYS A 496 -4.89 11.33 33.07
CA LYS A 496 -4.73 12.56 33.89
C LYS A 496 -4.58 12.28 35.38
N LYS A 497 -4.98 11.11 35.86
CA LYS A 497 -5.12 10.80 37.31
C LYS A 497 -4.20 9.68 37.79
N THR A 498 -3.60 8.90 36.90
CA THR A 498 -2.83 7.70 37.25
C THR A 498 -1.44 7.72 36.63
N SER A 499 -0.50 6.97 37.24
CA SER A 499 0.75 6.67 36.55
C SER A 499 0.47 5.74 35.36
N LEU A 500 1.31 5.75 34.37
CA LEU A 500 1.10 4.88 33.19
C LEU A 500 1.21 3.40 33.50
N PHE A 501 2.09 3.04 34.41
CA PHE A 501 2.21 1.66 34.84
C PHE A 501 0.84 1.17 35.38
N ASP A 502 0.19 1.99 36.20
CA ASP A 502 -1.13 1.68 36.74
C ASP A 502 -2.21 1.69 35.63
N PHE A 503 -2.08 2.59 34.66
CA PHE A 503 -2.96 2.64 33.50
C PHE A 503 -2.80 1.39 32.61
N LEU A 504 -1.57 0.93 32.35
CA LEU A 504 -1.32 -0.30 31.60
C LEU A 504 -1.77 -1.55 32.34
N LEU A 505 -1.53 -1.61 33.66
CA LEU A 505 -2.04 -2.67 34.49
C LEU A 505 -3.58 -2.70 34.51
N HIS A 506 -4.21 -1.52 34.47
CA HIS A 506 -5.66 -1.40 34.37
C HIS A 506 -6.17 -1.90 33.01
N LEU A 507 -5.54 -1.48 31.90
CA LEU A 507 -5.88 -1.95 30.56
C LEU A 507 -5.64 -3.46 30.39
N ASP A 508 -4.57 -4.02 30.91
CA ASP A 508 -4.31 -5.46 30.83
C ASP A 508 -5.29 -6.28 31.69
N ARG A 509 -5.88 -5.71 32.75
CA ARG A 509 -6.98 -6.30 33.53
C ARG A 509 -8.31 -6.22 32.82
N GLU A 510 -8.61 -5.11 32.15
CA GLU A 510 -9.83 -4.97 31.35
C GLU A 510 -9.80 -5.84 30.07
N TYR A 511 -8.60 -6.18 29.57
CA TYR A 511 -8.40 -6.94 28.34
C TYR A 511 -7.51 -8.18 28.55
N PRO A 512 -7.94 -9.16 29.37
CA PRO A 512 -7.13 -10.35 29.62
C PRO A 512 -6.90 -11.16 28.35
N ARG A 513 -5.74 -11.82 28.26
CA ARG A 513 -5.42 -12.76 27.17
C ARG A 513 -6.51 -13.81 27.08
N ASN A 514 -7.07 -14.01 25.92
CA ASN A 514 -7.99 -15.11 25.65
C ASN A 514 -7.17 -16.43 25.63
N THR A 515 -7.02 -17.07 26.80
CA THR A 515 -6.29 -18.33 27.00
C THR A 515 -7.12 -19.56 26.62
N ARG A 516 -8.13 -19.42 25.77
CA ARG A 516 -8.87 -20.57 25.24
C ARG A 516 -8.51 -20.77 23.78
N ASN A 517 -7.45 -21.51 23.52
CA ASN A 517 -7.30 -22.48 22.44
C ASN A 517 -5.85 -23.03 22.33
N THR A 518 -5.43 -23.75 23.35
CA THR A 518 -4.36 -24.75 23.19
C THR A 518 -4.67 -25.95 24.11
N ARG A 519 -5.70 -26.70 23.76
CA ARG A 519 -5.88 -28.11 24.13
C ARG A 519 -7.02 -28.68 23.30
N LYS A 520 -6.68 -29.28 22.17
CA LYS A 520 -7.24 -30.54 21.67
C LYS A 520 -6.45 -30.97 20.43
N LYS A 521 -5.66 -32.01 20.69
CA LYS A 521 -5.11 -33.07 19.81
C LYS A 521 -4.35 -32.65 18.55
#